data_618794b7104526b47dc3b846c5c7b9e6
#
_entry.id   618794b7104526b47dc3b846c5c7b9e6
#
_cell.length_a   1.000
_cell.length_b   1.000
_cell.length_c   1.000
_cell.angle_alpha   90.00
_cell.angle_beta   90.00
_cell.angle_gamma   90.00
#
_symmetry.space_group_name_H-M   'P 1'
#
loop_
_entity.id
_entity.type
_entity.pdbx_description
1 polymer ?
#
loop_
_entity_poly.entity_id
_entity_poly.type
_entity_poly.pdbx_seq_one_letter_code
_entity_poly.pdbx_strand_id
1 'polypeptide(L)'
;MPRVQVFKPADFERNDPPDLNQYSPVLLAEGDSWFTLGAIPAHNLLESLDFPTWGAVINLAYPGDTVSSMEKALKAGATHRRLDVWASELGRWISDSAAYPLSAIILSGGGNDLIDAFPHLLKTPCDYAAIDVARIEDALDAEALVKFDQFVTASFTGIINFVRTHGGPNAHVPIFCHTYDFPTPNDAPPTVLGARIGNSWMYPRLVACSMPSTLWVALSDFLLRRLAAQLKSLDLPDFHVVNTLDTLTRAQLGARGESGDWDNEIHPSRSGYKKLARKLAKAISDELGLQEKPGD
;
A
#
# COMPACT_ATOMS: atom_id res chain seq x y z
N MET A 1 4.42 13.89 -18.95
CA MET A 1 5.16 13.05 -17.97
C MET A 1 4.57 13.32 -16.61
N PRO A 2 4.59 12.38 -15.64
CA PRO A 2 4.16 12.67 -14.29
C PRO A 2 4.90 13.87 -13.71
N ARG A 3 4.16 14.79 -13.07
CA ARG A 3 4.73 15.98 -12.44
C ARG A 3 5.04 15.70 -10.96
N VAL A 4 5.88 14.69 -10.74
CA VAL A 4 6.34 14.30 -9.40
C VAL A 4 7.81 13.91 -9.43
N GLN A 5 8.55 14.28 -8.40
CA GLN A 5 9.90 13.81 -8.13
C GLN A 5 9.88 12.98 -6.84
N VAL A 6 10.36 11.73 -6.92
CA VAL A 6 10.45 10.85 -5.77
C VAL A 6 11.89 10.84 -5.26
N PHE A 7 12.06 11.15 -3.98
CA PHE A 7 13.35 11.18 -3.28
C PHE A 7 13.38 10.08 -2.22
N LYS A 8 14.58 9.59 -1.94
CA LYS A 8 14.84 8.71 -0.79
C LYS A 8 15.55 9.49 0.32
N PRO A 9 15.49 9.06 1.58
CA PRO A 9 16.20 9.72 2.68
C PRO A 9 17.69 9.98 2.38
N ALA A 10 18.37 9.01 1.74
CA ALA A 10 19.78 9.13 1.35
C ALA A 10 20.07 10.29 0.35
N ASP A 11 19.06 10.80 -0.36
CA ASP A 11 19.24 11.94 -1.25
C ASP A 11 19.47 13.23 -0.46
N PHE A 12 18.96 13.32 0.77
CA PHE A 12 19.11 14.45 1.68
C PHE A 12 20.41 14.44 2.49
N GLU A 13 21.16 13.34 2.44
CA GLU A 13 22.47 13.21 3.10
C GLU A 13 23.63 13.60 2.17
N ARG A 14 23.34 13.97 0.93
CA ARG A 14 24.34 14.39 -0.06
C ARG A 14 24.83 15.82 0.20
N ASN A 15 26.00 16.17 -0.35
CA ASN A 15 26.54 17.52 -0.27
C ASN A 15 25.65 18.59 -0.92
N ASP A 16 24.77 18.19 -1.83
CA ASP A 16 23.78 19.03 -2.50
C ASP A 16 22.40 18.37 -2.36
N PRO A 17 21.73 18.56 -1.22
CA PRO A 17 20.43 17.95 -0.95
C PRO A 17 19.33 18.61 -1.79
N PRO A 18 18.24 17.91 -2.09
CA PRO A 18 17.08 18.47 -2.80
C PRO A 18 16.50 19.69 -2.06
N ASP A 19 16.27 20.76 -2.79
CA ASP A 19 15.53 21.93 -2.28
C ASP A 19 14.03 21.71 -2.46
N LEU A 20 13.37 21.30 -1.39
CA LEU A 20 11.93 21.00 -1.39
C LEU A 20 11.04 22.25 -1.58
N ASN A 21 11.58 23.47 -1.40
CA ASN A 21 10.81 24.69 -1.63
C ASN A 21 10.42 24.89 -3.12
N GLN A 22 11.04 24.16 -4.02
CA GLN A 22 10.72 24.19 -5.46
C GLN A 22 9.48 23.36 -5.81
N TYR A 23 8.95 22.58 -4.87
CA TYR A 23 7.86 21.61 -5.09
C TYR A 23 6.60 22.00 -4.32
N SER A 24 5.47 21.72 -4.93
CA SER A 24 4.15 21.78 -4.29
C SER A 24 3.21 20.80 -5.00
N PRO A 25 2.69 19.75 -4.32
CA PRO A 25 2.84 19.48 -2.88
C PRO A 25 4.18 18.80 -2.52
N VAL A 26 4.55 18.85 -1.24
CA VAL A 26 5.62 18.01 -0.65
C VAL A 26 4.95 16.93 0.20
N LEU A 27 5.17 15.68 -0.15
CA LEU A 27 4.52 14.53 0.45
C LEU A 27 5.54 13.62 1.14
N LEU A 28 5.16 13.01 2.26
CA LEU A 28 5.88 11.91 2.88
C LEU A 28 5.13 10.61 2.58
N ALA A 29 5.81 9.59 2.09
CA ALA A 29 5.22 8.30 1.78
C ALA A 29 5.85 7.19 2.63
N GLU A 30 5.02 6.42 3.33
CA GLU A 30 5.41 5.22 4.07
C GLU A 30 4.56 4.05 3.59
N GLY A 31 5.18 2.86 3.47
CA GLY A 31 4.41 1.73 2.98
C GLY A 31 5.24 0.57 2.46
N ASP A 32 4.60 -0.20 1.63
CA ASP A 32 5.06 -1.49 1.14
C ASP A 32 5.62 -1.46 -0.30
N SER A 33 5.60 -2.63 -0.93
CA SER A 33 6.10 -2.82 -2.30
C SER A 33 5.36 -2.02 -3.37
N TRP A 34 4.12 -1.59 -3.14
CA TRP A 34 3.39 -0.77 -4.10
C TRP A 34 3.99 0.64 -4.27
N PHE A 35 4.78 1.08 -3.29
CA PHE A 35 5.51 2.34 -3.34
C PHE A 35 6.99 2.18 -3.74
N THR A 36 7.51 0.96 -3.76
CA THR A 36 8.96 0.73 -3.97
C THR A 36 9.29 -0.21 -5.12
N LEU A 37 8.43 -1.21 -5.38
CA LEU A 37 8.67 -2.18 -6.45
C LEU A 37 7.86 -1.81 -7.68
N GLY A 38 8.50 -1.97 -8.82
CA GLY A 38 7.90 -1.86 -10.12
C GLY A 38 8.77 -2.56 -11.16
N ALA A 39 8.22 -2.73 -12.37
CA ALA A 39 8.97 -3.27 -13.48
C ALA A 39 10.24 -2.44 -13.77
N ILE A 40 11.27 -3.05 -14.38
CA ILE A 40 12.44 -2.31 -14.85
C ILE A 40 12.15 -1.73 -16.25
N PRO A 41 12.20 -0.39 -16.44
CA PRO A 41 12.53 0.66 -15.48
C PRO A 41 11.47 0.81 -14.39
N ALA A 42 11.92 1.15 -13.18
CA ALA A 42 11.08 1.20 -11.98
C ALA A 42 9.79 2.01 -12.21
N HIS A 43 8.66 1.38 -11.96
CA HIS A 43 7.36 2.01 -11.94
C HIS A 43 6.60 1.50 -10.73
N ASN A 44 6.21 2.42 -9.88
CA ASN A 44 5.38 2.15 -8.72
C ASN A 44 4.28 3.22 -8.63
N LEU A 45 3.46 3.12 -7.61
CA LEU A 45 2.34 4.03 -7.44
C LEU A 45 2.81 5.48 -7.27
N LEU A 46 3.90 5.73 -6.50
CA LEU A 46 4.40 7.09 -6.26
C LEU A 46 4.97 7.74 -7.50
N GLU A 47 5.78 7.02 -8.28
CA GLU A 47 6.36 7.55 -9.51
C GLU A 47 5.32 7.77 -10.63
N SER A 48 4.12 7.23 -10.44
CA SER A 48 3.00 7.40 -11.36
C SER A 48 2.06 8.54 -10.98
N LEU A 49 2.27 9.19 -9.82
CA LEU A 49 1.48 10.35 -9.41
C LEU A 49 1.68 11.51 -10.39
N ASP A 50 0.61 12.22 -10.69
CA ASP A 50 0.64 13.39 -11.58
C ASP A 50 -0.24 14.48 -10.98
N PHE A 51 0.40 15.55 -10.51
CA PHE A 51 -0.28 16.68 -9.88
C PHE A 51 -0.42 17.85 -10.85
N PRO A 52 -1.34 18.80 -10.61
CA PRO A 52 -1.44 20.06 -11.36
C PRO A 52 -0.12 20.86 -11.34
N THR A 53 0.68 20.71 -10.30
CA THR A 53 1.97 21.37 -10.07
C THR A 53 3.07 20.31 -9.89
N TRP A 54 4.34 20.72 -9.94
CA TRP A 54 5.45 19.83 -9.63
C TRP A 54 5.47 19.46 -8.14
N GLY A 55 5.20 18.20 -7.84
CA GLY A 55 5.22 17.66 -6.49
C GLY A 55 6.52 16.93 -6.16
N ALA A 56 6.84 16.85 -4.87
CA ALA A 56 7.90 16.01 -4.33
C ALA A 56 7.31 14.93 -3.41
N VAL A 57 7.88 13.73 -3.46
CA VAL A 57 7.56 12.65 -2.51
C VAL A 57 8.86 12.18 -1.85
N ILE A 58 8.91 12.24 -0.54
CA ILE A 58 9.96 11.60 0.26
C ILE A 58 9.49 10.19 0.55
N ASN A 59 10.15 9.20 -0.04
CA ASN A 59 9.70 7.80 0.00
C ASN A 59 10.49 7.01 1.05
N LEU A 60 9.81 6.62 2.14
CA LEU A 60 10.34 5.80 3.23
C LEU A 60 9.95 4.33 3.08
N ALA A 61 9.07 4.00 2.15
CA ALA A 61 8.49 2.67 2.00
C ALA A 61 9.53 1.57 1.76
N TYR A 62 9.25 0.38 2.28
CA TYR A 62 10.08 -0.81 2.12
C TYR A 62 9.25 -2.01 1.63
N PRO A 63 9.77 -2.81 0.66
CA PRO A 63 9.06 -3.98 0.15
C PRO A 63 8.76 -5.00 1.25
N GLY A 64 7.50 -5.42 1.35
CA GLY A 64 7.09 -6.40 2.35
C GLY A 64 6.68 -5.82 3.70
N ASP A 65 6.75 -4.50 3.88
CA ASP A 65 6.32 -3.90 5.14
C ASP A 65 4.85 -4.13 5.43
N THR A 66 4.57 -4.38 6.71
CA THR A 66 3.23 -4.49 7.28
C THR A 66 2.90 -3.24 8.08
N VAL A 67 1.62 -2.95 8.23
CA VAL A 67 1.18 -1.80 9.07
C VAL A 67 1.69 -1.97 10.51
N SER A 68 1.74 -3.21 10.98
CA SER A 68 2.27 -3.49 12.32
C SER A 68 3.76 -3.26 12.46
N SER A 69 4.56 -3.50 11.41
CA SER A 69 5.98 -3.17 11.43
C SER A 69 6.20 -1.67 11.45
N MET A 70 5.45 -0.92 10.62
CA MET A 70 5.45 0.54 10.62
C MET A 70 5.09 1.12 12.00
N GLU A 71 4.02 0.63 12.63
CA GLU A 71 3.59 1.07 13.96
C GLU A 71 4.61 0.77 15.06
N LYS A 72 5.17 -0.46 15.06
CA LYS A 72 6.21 -0.85 16.05
C LYS A 72 7.47 -0.02 15.90
N ALA A 73 7.84 0.28 14.68
CA ALA A 73 8.96 1.12 14.37
C ALA A 73 8.82 2.53 14.93
N LEU A 74 7.65 3.14 14.84
CA LEU A 74 7.33 4.43 15.45
C LEU A 74 7.45 4.38 16.99
N LYS A 75 6.95 3.32 17.63
CA LYS A 75 6.93 3.16 19.08
C LYS A 75 8.30 2.83 19.68
N ALA A 76 9.14 2.11 18.96
CA ALA A 76 10.42 1.59 19.51
C ALA A 76 11.55 2.61 19.54
N GLY A 77 11.37 3.83 19.00
CA GLY A 77 12.49 4.79 18.90
C GLY A 77 13.69 4.19 18.18
N ALA A 78 13.41 3.26 17.25
CA ALA A 78 14.32 2.53 16.37
C ALA A 78 15.45 1.72 17.01
N THR A 79 15.28 0.41 17.13
CA THR A 79 16.38 -0.55 17.22
C THR A 79 16.04 -1.92 16.62
N HIS A 80 15.52 -2.03 15.42
CA HIS A 80 15.41 -3.29 14.70
C HIS A 80 16.38 -3.36 13.51
N ARG A 81 17.34 -4.27 13.55
CA ARG A 81 18.54 -4.35 12.69
C ARG A 81 18.34 -4.52 11.17
N ARG A 82 17.15 -4.63 10.65
CA ARG A 82 16.84 -4.57 9.22
C ARG A 82 15.81 -3.50 8.85
N LEU A 83 15.06 -3.04 9.84
CA LEU A 83 14.08 -1.96 9.73
C LEU A 83 14.62 -0.67 10.34
N ASP A 84 15.71 -0.75 11.09
CA ASP A 84 16.28 0.28 11.96
C ASP A 84 16.61 1.60 11.25
N VAL A 85 17.02 1.51 10.01
CA VAL A 85 17.40 2.70 9.24
C VAL A 85 16.16 3.46 8.76
N TRP A 86 15.07 2.74 8.41
CA TRP A 86 13.91 3.32 7.74
C TRP A 86 12.77 3.70 8.69
N ALA A 87 12.60 2.98 9.75
CA ALA A 87 11.52 3.16 10.70
C ALA A 87 11.75 4.29 11.69
N SER A 88 13.02 4.56 12.03
CA SER A 88 13.41 5.79 12.71
C SER A 88 13.19 7.01 11.83
N GLU A 89 13.18 6.83 10.52
CA GLU A 89 13.00 7.88 9.54
C GLU A 89 11.59 8.49 9.58
N LEU A 90 10.50 7.69 9.65
CA LEU A 90 9.15 8.27 9.69
C LEU A 90 8.99 9.23 10.89
N GLY A 91 9.39 8.80 12.09
CA GLY A 91 9.35 9.65 13.27
C GLY A 91 10.20 10.92 13.11
N ARG A 92 11.39 10.80 12.55
CA ARG A 92 12.31 11.91 12.28
C ARG A 92 11.70 12.87 11.25
N TRP A 93 11.21 12.38 10.11
CA TRP A 93 10.64 13.22 9.07
C TRP A 93 9.34 13.92 9.48
N ILE A 94 8.58 13.31 10.38
CA ILE A 94 7.36 13.93 10.92
C ILE A 94 7.70 15.00 11.95
N SER A 95 8.65 14.74 12.85
CA SER A 95 8.94 15.62 14.00
C SER A 95 9.96 16.72 13.70
N ASP A 96 10.89 16.50 12.78
CA ASP A 96 11.94 17.47 12.40
C ASP A 96 11.46 18.45 11.31
N SER A 97 10.29 18.92 11.47
CA SER A 97 9.48 19.64 10.50
C SER A 97 9.84 21.10 10.29
N ALA A 98 10.74 21.66 11.08
CA ALA A 98 11.24 23.01 10.86
C ALA A 98 11.99 23.13 9.52
N ALA A 99 12.55 22.02 9.03
CA ALA A 99 13.28 21.96 7.77
C ALA A 99 12.38 21.62 6.55
N TYR A 100 11.32 20.82 6.76
CA TYR A 100 10.52 20.27 5.64
C TYR A 100 9.02 20.25 5.97
N PRO A 101 8.29 21.36 5.70
CA PRO A 101 6.84 21.38 5.88
C PRO A 101 6.19 20.43 4.86
N LEU A 102 5.48 19.43 5.37
CA LEU A 102 4.74 18.49 4.54
C LEU A 102 3.38 19.05 4.17
N SER A 103 2.92 18.74 2.95
CA SER A 103 1.55 19.01 2.51
C SER A 103 0.60 17.88 2.90
N ALA A 104 1.08 16.62 2.86
CA ALA A 104 0.33 15.43 3.25
C ALA A 104 1.26 14.24 3.51
N ILE A 105 0.70 13.18 4.13
CA ILE A 105 1.34 11.87 4.27
C ILE A 105 0.55 10.86 3.45
N ILE A 106 1.22 9.91 2.81
CA ILE A 106 0.61 8.81 2.06
C ILE A 106 1.03 7.49 2.69
N LEU A 107 0.06 6.61 2.97
CA LEU A 107 0.29 5.28 3.52
C LEU A 107 -0.11 4.19 2.52
N SER A 108 0.71 3.14 2.39
CA SER A 108 0.36 1.88 1.73
C SER A 108 0.55 0.74 2.72
N GLY A 109 -0.54 0.16 3.22
CA GLY A 109 -0.44 -0.86 4.25
C GLY A 109 -1.70 -1.69 4.42
N GLY A 110 -1.56 -2.85 5.06
CA GLY A 110 -2.62 -3.83 5.26
C GLY A 110 -2.62 -4.97 4.24
N GLY A 111 -2.04 -4.77 3.05
CA GLY A 111 -1.94 -5.81 2.02
C GLY A 111 -1.01 -6.96 2.44
N ASN A 112 0.19 -6.66 2.91
CA ASN A 112 1.12 -7.68 3.41
C ASN A 112 0.61 -8.31 4.71
N ASP A 113 -0.02 -7.53 5.59
CA ASP A 113 -0.68 -8.07 6.79
C ASP A 113 -1.74 -9.11 6.42
N LEU A 114 -2.53 -8.84 5.37
CA LEU A 114 -3.52 -9.79 4.86
C LEU A 114 -2.87 -11.05 4.29
N ILE A 115 -1.78 -10.91 3.52
CA ILE A 115 -1.02 -12.05 2.97
C ILE A 115 -0.43 -12.92 4.08
N ASP A 116 0.15 -12.30 5.11
CA ASP A 116 0.73 -13.01 6.26
C ASP A 116 -0.35 -13.71 7.09
N ALA A 117 -1.49 -13.07 7.28
CA ALA A 117 -2.63 -13.63 7.99
C ALA A 117 -3.36 -14.72 7.19
N PHE A 118 -3.29 -14.69 5.85
CA PHE A 118 -4.10 -15.51 4.95
C PHE A 118 -4.15 -16.99 5.31
N PRO A 119 -3.02 -17.71 5.64
CA PRO A 119 -3.08 -19.09 6.05
C PRO A 119 -3.91 -19.35 7.32
N HIS A 120 -3.99 -18.35 8.20
CA HIS A 120 -4.72 -18.41 9.47
C HIS A 120 -6.18 -17.99 9.34
N LEU A 121 -6.52 -17.28 8.26
CA LEU A 121 -7.89 -16.89 7.93
C LEU A 121 -8.69 -18.05 7.32
N LEU A 122 -8.01 -19.05 6.75
CA LEU A 122 -8.66 -20.22 6.15
C LEU A 122 -9.18 -21.16 7.24
N LYS A 123 -10.44 -21.53 7.13
CA LYS A 123 -11.06 -22.50 8.04
C LYS A 123 -10.41 -23.87 7.90
N THR A 124 -9.97 -24.44 9.00
CA THR A 124 -9.32 -25.75 9.01
C THR A 124 -9.79 -26.57 10.22
N PRO A 125 -10.36 -27.79 10.05
CA PRO A 125 -10.63 -28.46 8.77
C PRO A 125 -11.81 -27.87 8.00
N CYS A 126 -11.77 -27.96 6.66
CA CYS A 126 -12.86 -27.49 5.78
C CYS A 126 -12.93 -28.35 4.51
N ASP A 127 -14.13 -28.76 4.11
CA ASP A 127 -14.38 -29.31 2.78
C ASP A 127 -14.66 -28.15 1.81
N TYR A 128 -13.60 -27.60 1.24
CA TYR A 128 -13.71 -26.50 0.30
C TYR A 128 -14.47 -26.85 -0.97
N ALA A 129 -14.57 -28.15 -1.34
CA ALA A 129 -15.33 -28.55 -2.52
C ALA A 129 -16.84 -28.41 -2.32
N ALA A 130 -17.31 -28.39 -1.08
CA ALA A 130 -18.71 -28.21 -0.74
C ALA A 130 -19.09 -26.70 -0.56
N ILE A 131 -18.13 -25.77 -0.65
CA ILE A 131 -18.42 -24.35 -0.49
C ILE A 131 -19.10 -23.79 -1.74
N ASP A 132 -20.25 -23.14 -1.54
CA ASP A 132 -20.88 -22.32 -2.57
C ASP A 132 -20.10 -21.01 -2.74
N VAL A 133 -19.75 -20.66 -3.98
CA VAL A 133 -19.04 -19.40 -4.31
C VAL A 133 -19.78 -18.16 -3.81
N ALA A 134 -21.12 -18.20 -3.77
CA ALA A 134 -21.94 -17.12 -3.24
C ALA A 134 -21.85 -16.96 -1.71
N ARG A 135 -21.28 -17.96 -1.04
CA ARG A 135 -21.08 -17.98 0.42
C ARG A 135 -19.59 -18.24 0.74
N ILE A 136 -18.72 -17.55 0.03
CA ILE A 136 -17.27 -17.75 0.14
C ILE A 136 -16.73 -17.54 1.56
N GLU A 137 -17.45 -16.78 2.38
CA GLU A 137 -17.13 -16.57 3.80
C GLU A 137 -17.15 -17.86 4.61
N ASP A 138 -17.89 -18.88 4.18
CA ASP A 138 -17.92 -20.20 4.85
C ASP A 138 -16.56 -20.93 4.76
N ALA A 139 -15.68 -20.52 3.85
CA ALA A 139 -14.30 -21.01 3.73
C ALA A 139 -13.34 -20.39 4.75
N LEU A 140 -13.79 -19.40 5.50
CA LEU A 140 -12.97 -18.59 6.40
C LEU A 140 -13.32 -18.82 7.86
N ASP A 141 -12.31 -18.64 8.73
CA ASP A 141 -12.50 -18.64 10.19
C ASP A 141 -13.00 -17.26 10.64
N ALA A 142 -14.24 -17.21 11.12
CA ALA A 142 -14.89 -15.96 11.51
C ALA A 142 -14.17 -15.26 12.68
N GLU A 143 -13.62 -16.01 13.65
CA GLU A 143 -12.89 -15.44 14.78
C GLU A 143 -11.54 -14.86 14.32
N ALA A 144 -10.85 -15.55 13.45
CA ALA A 144 -9.60 -15.06 12.86
C ALA A 144 -9.82 -13.78 12.04
N LEU A 145 -10.92 -13.70 11.28
CA LEU A 145 -11.29 -12.49 10.55
C LEU A 145 -11.51 -11.29 11.48
N VAL A 146 -12.23 -11.50 12.59
CA VAL A 146 -12.46 -10.43 13.59
C VAL A 146 -11.14 -9.98 14.21
N LYS A 147 -10.25 -10.91 14.55
CA LYS A 147 -8.92 -10.59 15.10
C LYS A 147 -8.08 -9.81 14.10
N PHE A 148 -8.15 -10.18 12.83
CA PHE A 148 -7.45 -9.46 11.76
C PHE A 148 -7.96 -8.02 11.62
N ASP A 149 -9.29 -7.80 11.62
CA ASP A 149 -9.85 -6.45 11.56
C ASP A 149 -9.43 -5.58 12.75
N GLN A 150 -9.48 -6.15 13.97
CA GLN A 150 -9.03 -5.46 15.18
C GLN A 150 -7.55 -5.09 15.11
N PHE A 151 -6.73 -5.99 14.59
CA PHE A 151 -5.31 -5.78 14.42
C PHE A 151 -5.02 -4.66 13.42
N VAL A 152 -5.65 -4.66 12.24
CA VAL A 152 -5.51 -3.60 11.23
C VAL A 152 -5.95 -2.25 11.80
N THR A 153 -7.11 -2.21 12.47
CA THR A 153 -7.63 -1.01 13.15
C THR A 153 -6.61 -0.45 14.14
N ALA A 154 -6.10 -1.30 15.03
CA ALA A 154 -5.16 -0.88 16.07
C ALA A 154 -3.87 -0.31 15.47
N SER A 155 -3.34 -0.96 14.43
CA SER A 155 -2.08 -0.55 13.80
C SER A 155 -2.21 0.78 13.06
N PHE A 156 -3.27 0.97 12.24
CA PHE A 156 -3.51 2.27 11.60
C PHE A 156 -3.77 3.38 12.62
N THR A 157 -4.59 3.10 13.64
CA THR A 157 -4.85 4.04 14.73
C THR A 157 -3.56 4.42 15.45
N GLY A 158 -2.67 3.46 15.68
CA GLY A 158 -1.37 3.69 16.30
C GLY A 158 -0.48 4.63 15.48
N ILE A 159 -0.39 4.41 14.16
CA ILE A 159 0.40 5.26 13.26
C ILE A 159 -0.19 6.68 13.22
N ILE A 160 -1.49 6.81 13.00
CA ILE A 160 -2.14 8.12 12.85
C ILE A 160 -2.05 8.91 14.15
N ASN A 161 -2.33 8.29 15.30
CA ASN A 161 -2.19 8.93 16.60
C ASN A 161 -0.74 9.36 16.87
N PHE A 162 0.26 8.58 16.44
CA PHE A 162 1.65 8.98 16.56
C PHE A 162 1.90 10.28 15.77
N VAL A 163 1.45 10.37 14.52
CA VAL A 163 1.56 11.60 13.71
C VAL A 163 0.89 12.78 14.41
N ARG A 164 -0.34 12.59 14.89
CA ARG A 164 -1.12 13.65 15.57
C ARG A 164 -0.46 14.13 16.86
N THR A 165 0.21 13.24 17.58
CA THR A 165 0.81 13.56 18.89
C THR A 165 2.24 14.07 18.80
N HIS A 166 3.01 13.57 17.82
CA HIS A 166 4.45 13.83 17.73
C HIS A 166 4.87 14.58 16.46
N GLY A 167 3.93 14.84 15.56
CA GLY A 167 4.20 15.44 14.26
C GLY A 167 4.60 16.91 14.26
N GLY A 168 4.56 17.58 15.41
CA GLY A 168 4.87 19.01 15.48
C GLY A 168 4.04 19.81 14.48
N PRO A 169 4.65 20.63 13.59
CA PRO A 169 3.94 21.36 12.54
C PRO A 169 3.22 20.45 11.53
N ASN A 170 3.65 19.19 11.38
CA ASN A 170 3.01 18.20 10.50
C ASN A 170 1.90 17.41 11.21
N ALA A 171 1.58 17.71 12.47
CA ALA A 171 0.57 16.98 13.24
C ALA A 171 -0.85 17.04 12.63
N HIS A 172 -1.14 18.03 11.81
CA HIS A 172 -2.47 18.27 11.23
C HIS A 172 -2.54 18.07 9.71
N VAL A 173 -1.44 17.62 9.07
CA VAL A 173 -1.48 17.34 7.64
C VAL A 173 -2.40 16.16 7.33
N PRO A 174 -3.14 16.19 6.21
CA PRO A 174 -3.98 15.08 5.80
C PRO A 174 -3.13 13.83 5.53
N ILE A 175 -3.68 12.67 5.93
CA ILE A 175 -3.05 11.36 5.72
C ILE A 175 -3.93 10.58 4.76
N PHE A 176 -3.37 10.13 3.65
CA PHE A 176 -4.07 9.34 2.65
C PHE A 176 -3.63 7.88 2.71
N CYS A 177 -4.60 6.97 2.52
CA CYS A 177 -4.32 5.55 2.32
C CYS A 177 -5.16 5.05 1.13
N HIS A 178 -4.64 4.11 0.34
CA HIS A 178 -5.40 3.47 -0.73
C HIS A 178 -5.87 2.06 -0.32
N THR A 179 -6.91 1.54 -1.00
CA THR A 179 -7.52 0.24 -0.67
C THR A 179 -6.93 -0.94 -1.46
N TYR A 180 -5.81 -0.77 -2.16
CA TYR A 180 -5.33 -1.74 -3.16
C TYR A 180 -6.35 -1.96 -4.29
N ASP A 181 -6.24 -3.10 -5.00
CA ASP A 181 -7.24 -3.56 -5.97
C ASP A 181 -7.28 -5.10 -5.97
N PHE A 182 -8.16 -5.70 -6.75
CA PHE A 182 -8.46 -7.11 -6.74
C PHE A 182 -7.40 -7.96 -7.48
N PRO A 183 -6.48 -8.63 -6.78
CA PRO A 183 -5.57 -9.56 -7.41
C PRO A 183 -6.30 -10.84 -7.81
N THR A 184 -5.74 -11.57 -8.77
CA THR A 184 -6.17 -12.92 -9.09
C THR A 184 -5.12 -13.90 -8.59
N PRO A 185 -5.47 -14.81 -7.66
CA PRO A 185 -4.51 -15.83 -7.21
C PRO A 185 -4.03 -16.68 -8.38
N ASN A 186 -2.75 -16.56 -8.72
CA ASN A 186 -2.13 -17.19 -9.88
C ASN A 186 -0.70 -17.65 -9.55
N ASP A 187 -0.21 -18.67 -10.25
CA ASP A 187 1.21 -19.04 -10.24
C ASP A 187 2.04 -18.00 -11.04
N ALA A 188 1.98 -16.76 -10.58
CA ALA A 188 2.64 -15.61 -11.20
C ALA A 188 3.51 -14.89 -10.17
N PRO A 189 4.67 -15.44 -9.79
CA PRO A 189 5.63 -14.78 -8.90
C PRO A 189 6.29 -13.59 -9.58
N PRO A 190 7.00 -12.73 -8.83
CA PRO A 190 7.78 -11.65 -9.41
C PRO A 190 8.88 -12.21 -10.31
N THR A 191 9.23 -11.44 -11.33
CA THR A 191 10.32 -11.79 -12.25
C THR A 191 11.34 -10.65 -12.33
N VAL A 192 12.63 -10.99 -12.45
CA VAL A 192 13.70 -10.04 -12.78
C VAL A 192 14.42 -10.57 -14.00
N LEU A 193 14.49 -9.76 -15.04
CA LEU A 193 15.09 -10.13 -16.34
C LEU A 193 14.50 -11.46 -16.89
N GLY A 194 13.20 -11.69 -16.66
CA GLY A 194 12.49 -12.89 -17.10
C GLY A 194 12.70 -14.14 -16.21
N ALA A 195 13.56 -14.08 -15.20
CA ALA A 195 13.73 -15.16 -14.24
C ALA A 195 12.76 -14.98 -13.05
N ARG A 196 12.09 -16.06 -12.66
CA ARG A 196 11.20 -16.10 -11.48
C ARG A 196 12.01 -15.89 -10.20
N ILE A 197 11.51 -15.00 -9.32
CA ILE A 197 12.11 -14.78 -8.02
C ILE A 197 11.10 -15.15 -6.93
N GLY A 198 11.38 -16.23 -6.21
CA GLY A 198 10.49 -16.71 -5.16
C GLY A 198 9.21 -17.34 -5.68
N ASN A 199 8.16 -17.24 -4.89
CA ASN A 199 6.84 -17.81 -5.14
C ASN A 199 5.79 -16.71 -5.23
N SER A 200 4.62 -17.04 -5.78
CA SER A 200 3.39 -16.25 -5.62
C SER A 200 2.97 -16.23 -4.15
N TRP A 201 2.05 -15.37 -3.77
CA TRP A 201 1.69 -15.11 -2.37
C TRP A 201 0.48 -15.92 -1.90
N MET A 202 -0.67 -15.82 -2.58
CA MET A 202 -1.89 -16.54 -2.23
C MET A 202 -1.95 -17.93 -2.87
N TYR A 203 -1.58 -18.03 -4.13
CA TYR A 203 -1.65 -19.25 -4.94
C TYR A 203 -1.08 -20.52 -4.25
N PRO A 204 0.14 -20.51 -3.68
CA PRO A 204 0.71 -21.71 -3.08
C PRO A 204 -0.13 -22.24 -1.90
N ARG A 205 -0.77 -21.34 -1.16
CA ARG A 205 -1.60 -21.70 0.00
C ARG A 205 -2.92 -22.32 -0.43
N LEU A 206 -3.54 -21.76 -1.47
CA LEU A 206 -4.78 -22.29 -2.04
C LEU A 206 -4.60 -23.68 -2.62
N VAL A 207 -3.46 -23.91 -3.29
CA VAL A 207 -3.09 -25.26 -3.79
C VAL A 207 -2.83 -26.21 -2.64
N ALA A 208 -2.07 -25.79 -1.63
CA ALA A 208 -1.71 -26.64 -0.49
C ALA A 208 -2.92 -27.11 0.33
N CYS A 209 -3.97 -26.28 0.45
CA CYS A 209 -5.22 -26.66 1.11
C CYS A 209 -6.23 -27.34 0.17
N SER A 210 -5.85 -27.63 -1.08
CA SER A 210 -6.71 -28.25 -2.10
C SER A 210 -8.02 -27.50 -2.38
N MET A 211 -8.01 -26.17 -2.24
CA MET A 211 -9.18 -25.34 -2.54
C MET A 211 -9.44 -25.33 -4.05
N PRO A 212 -10.69 -25.60 -4.51
CA PRO A 212 -11.04 -25.50 -5.92
C PRO A 212 -10.77 -24.10 -6.50
N SER A 213 -10.18 -24.03 -7.69
CA SER A 213 -9.83 -22.75 -8.33
C SER A 213 -11.05 -21.87 -8.64
N THR A 214 -12.24 -22.46 -8.69
CA THR A 214 -13.52 -21.73 -8.84
C THR A 214 -13.82 -20.79 -7.67
N LEU A 215 -13.20 -21.02 -6.50
CA LEU A 215 -13.38 -20.18 -5.30
C LEU A 215 -12.32 -19.07 -5.16
N TRP A 216 -11.18 -19.18 -5.84
CA TRP A 216 -10.00 -18.34 -5.58
C TRP A 216 -10.27 -16.85 -5.78
N VAL A 217 -10.93 -16.50 -6.89
CA VAL A 217 -11.26 -15.10 -7.21
C VAL A 217 -12.24 -14.53 -6.19
N ALA A 218 -13.30 -15.27 -5.88
CA ALA A 218 -14.31 -14.83 -4.90
C ALA A 218 -13.70 -14.64 -3.51
N LEU A 219 -12.80 -15.54 -3.10
CA LEU A 219 -12.09 -15.44 -1.83
C LEU A 219 -11.18 -14.22 -1.76
N SER A 220 -10.38 -14.00 -2.80
CA SER A 220 -9.50 -12.83 -2.89
C SER A 220 -10.33 -11.53 -2.83
N ASP A 221 -11.41 -11.46 -3.60
CA ASP A 221 -12.31 -10.30 -3.63
C ASP A 221 -12.96 -10.04 -2.26
N PHE A 222 -13.43 -11.09 -1.60
CA PHE A 222 -14.02 -10.98 -0.27
C PHE A 222 -13.04 -10.37 0.72
N LEU A 223 -11.81 -10.86 0.76
CA LEU A 223 -10.78 -10.39 1.68
C LEU A 223 -10.37 -8.95 1.40
N LEU A 224 -10.19 -8.57 0.13
CA LEU A 224 -9.85 -7.18 -0.22
C LEU A 224 -11.00 -6.22 0.04
N ARG A 225 -12.27 -6.61 -0.23
CA ARG A 225 -13.45 -5.80 0.13
C ARG A 225 -13.54 -5.60 1.62
N ARG A 226 -13.25 -6.65 2.42
CA ARG A 226 -13.25 -6.58 3.87
C ARG A 226 -12.17 -5.62 4.38
N LEU A 227 -10.92 -5.74 3.90
CA LEU A 227 -9.84 -4.82 4.25
C LEU A 227 -10.21 -3.36 3.89
N ALA A 228 -10.72 -3.14 2.68
CA ALA A 228 -11.15 -1.82 2.26
C ALA A 228 -12.30 -1.25 3.10
N ALA A 229 -13.29 -2.09 3.47
CA ALA A 229 -14.38 -1.69 4.36
C ALA A 229 -13.84 -1.32 5.74
N GLN A 230 -12.90 -2.12 6.27
CA GLN A 230 -12.25 -1.84 7.54
C GLN A 230 -11.51 -0.51 7.53
N LEU A 231 -10.68 -0.24 6.51
CA LEU A 231 -9.99 1.04 6.38
C LEU A 231 -10.96 2.21 6.32
N LYS A 232 -12.03 2.09 5.52
CA LYS A 232 -13.07 3.15 5.39
C LYS A 232 -13.87 3.37 6.67
N SER A 233 -13.93 2.39 7.56
CA SER A 233 -14.63 2.51 8.85
C SER A 233 -13.80 3.21 9.92
N LEU A 234 -12.52 3.48 9.67
CA LEU A 234 -11.66 4.20 10.60
C LEU A 234 -12.05 5.68 10.64
N ASP A 235 -12.70 6.08 11.71
CA ASP A 235 -13.05 7.49 11.98
C ASP A 235 -11.87 8.15 12.71
N LEU A 236 -10.84 8.52 11.94
CA LEU A 236 -9.60 9.10 12.46
C LEU A 236 -9.41 10.52 11.89
N PRO A 237 -8.86 11.46 12.68
CA PRO A 237 -8.71 12.85 12.27
C PRO A 237 -7.87 12.99 10.99
N ASP A 238 -8.40 13.70 9.99
CA ASP A 238 -7.75 13.99 8.71
C ASP A 238 -7.16 12.75 8.03
N PHE A 239 -7.81 11.60 8.17
CA PHE A 239 -7.46 10.35 7.51
C PHE A 239 -8.41 10.06 6.36
N HIS A 240 -7.86 10.01 5.16
CA HIS A 240 -8.60 9.88 3.90
C HIS A 240 -8.32 8.55 3.24
N VAL A 241 -9.34 7.70 3.11
CA VAL A 241 -9.21 6.41 2.42
C VAL A 241 -9.65 6.55 0.97
N VAL A 242 -8.70 6.47 0.06
CA VAL A 242 -8.94 6.53 -1.38
C VAL A 242 -9.35 5.16 -1.91
N ASN A 243 -10.59 5.05 -2.40
CA ASN A 243 -11.07 3.79 -2.96
C ASN A 243 -10.46 3.50 -4.33
N THR A 244 -9.53 2.56 -4.36
CA THR A 244 -8.86 2.08 -5.58
C THR A 244 -9.36 0.72 -6.05
N LEU A 245 -10.26 0.07 -5.31
CA LEU A 245 -10.90 -1.18 -5.74
C LEU A 245 -11.62 -1.01 -7.08
N ASP A 246 -11.61 -2.07 -7.89
CA ASP A 246 -12.30 -2.15 -9.19
C ASP A 246 -11.81 -1.10 -10.21
N THR A 247 -10.52 -0.75 -10.14
CA THR A 247 -9.88 0.20 -11.05
C THR A 247 -9.13 -0.51 -12.17
N LEU A 248 -8.53 -1.65 -11.83
CA LEU A 248 -7.65 -2.39 -12.73
C LEU A 248 -8.40 -3.44 -13.54
N THR A 249 -7.95 -3.65 -14.76
CA THR A 249 -8.34 -4.84 -15.52
C THR A 249 -7.73 -6.06 -14.83
N ARG A 250 -8.59 -6.96 -14.37
CA ARG A 250 -8.19 -8.17 -13.65
C ARG A 250 -7.26 -9.04 -14.48
N ALA A 251 -6.28 -9.67 -13.84
CA ALA A 251 -5.49 -10.74 -14.45
C ALA A 251 -6.37 -11.96 -14.74
N GLN A 252 -6.14 -12.63 -15.85
CA GLN A 252 -6.83 -13.87 -16.19
C GLN A 252 -6.44 -14.97 -15.20
N LEU A 253 -7.43 -15.73 -14.71
CA LEU A 253 -7.16 -16.90 -13.88
C LEU A 253 -6.34 -17.94 -14.65
N GLY A 254 -5.25 -18.42 -14.04
CA GLY A 254 -4.29 -19.31 -14.66
C GLY A 254 -3.15 -18.64 -15.41
N ALA A 255 -3.12 -17.29 -15.46
CA ALA A 255 -1.96 -16.56 -15.99
C ALA A 255 -0.70 -16.84 -15.17
N ARG A 256 0.47 -16.89 -15.85
CA ARG A 256 1.77 -17.18 -15.22
C ARG A 256 2.76 -16.00 -15.28
N GLY A 257 2.27 -14.82 -15.51
CA GLY A 257 3.00 -13.57 -15.64
C GLY A 257 2.04 -12.44 -15.90
N GLU A 258 2.51 -11.39 -16.59
CA GLU A 258 1.72 -10.21 -16.89
C GLU A 258 0.38 -10.56 -17.55
N SER A 259 -0.71 -10.04 -16.99
CA SER A 259 -2.07 -10.22 -17.49
C SER A 259 -2.99 -9.10 -17.01
N GLY A 260 -3.80 -8.55 -17.90
CA GLY A 260 -4.60 -7.37 -17.60
C GLY A 260 -3.73 -6.19 -17.19
N ASP A 261 -3.99 -5.61 -16.02
CA ASP A 261 -3.18 -4.52 -15.47
C ASP A 261 -2.22 -5.00 -14.36
N TRP A 262 -1.81 -6.29 -14.38
CA TRP A 262 -0.98 -6.91 -13.34
C TRP A 262 0.29 -7.52 -13.93
N ASP A 263 1.44 -7.23 -13.33
CA ASP A 263 2.74 -7.84 -13.68
C ASP A 263 2.90 -9.24 -13.11
N ASN A 264 2.33 -9.45 -11.93
CA ASN A 264 2.37 -10.72 -11.21
C ASN A 264 1.11 -10.85 -10.35
N GLU A 265 1.09 -11.83 -9.41
CA GLU A 265 -0.11 -12.10 -8.62
C GLU A 265 -0.64 -10.87 -7.86
N ILE A 266 0.22 -10.00 -7.30
CA ILE A 266 -0.18 -8.90 -6.41
C ILE A 266 0.33 -7.51 -6.81
N HIS A 267 1.22 -7.41 -7.78
CA HIS A 267 1.75 -6.10 -8.20
C HIS A 267 1.16 -5.67 -9.54
N PRO A 268 0.58 -4.46 -9.59
CA PRO A 268 0.13 -3.87 -10.82
C PRO A 268 1.25 -3.67 -11.84
N SER A 269 0.90 -3.74 -13.12
CA SER A 269 1.76 -3.34 -14.21
C SER A 269 1.92 -1.81 -14.24
N ARG A 270 2.81 -1.31 -15.09
CA ARG A 270 2.98 0.13 -15.32
C ARG A 270 1.66 0.83 -15.65
N SER A 271 0.83 0.22 -16.49
CA SER A 271 -0.49 0.75 -16.84
C SER A 271 -1.43 0.76 -15.64
N GLY A 272 -1.38 -0.30 -14.84
CA GLY A 272 -2.14 -0.45 -13.62
C GLY A 272 -1.80 0.64 -12.60
N TYR A 273 -0.52 0.81 -12.28
CA TYR A 273 -0.09 1.87 -11.36
C TYR A 273 -0.53 3.27 -11.81
N LYS A 274 -0.49 3.58 -13.11
CA LYS A 274 -0.98 4.87 -13.62
C LYS A 274 -2.48 5.08 -13.39
N LYS A 275 -3.30 4.02 -13.51
CA LYS A 275 -4.74 4.11 -13.24
C LYS A 275 -5.03 4.40 -11.77
N LEU A 276 -4.33 3.69 -10.87
CA LEU A 276 -4.45 3.88 -9.42
C LEU A 276 -3.94 5.26 -9.00
N ALA A 277 -2.78 5.66 -9.52
CA ALA A 277 -2.15 6.94 -9.22
C ALA A 277 -3.04 8.14 -9.58
N ARG A 278 -3.81 8.06 -10.68
CA ARG A 278 -4.78 9.11 -11.03
C ARG A 278 -5.84 9.32 -9.95
N LYS A 279 -6.36 8.23 -9.36
CA LYS A 279 -7.34 8.33 -8.27
C LYS A 279 -6.71 8.95 -7.02
N LEU A 280 -5.51 8.50 -6.67
CA LEU A 280 -4.80 8.99 -5.49
C LEU A 280 -4.38 10.45 -5.66
N ALA A 281 -3.78 10.81 -6.80
CA ALA A 281 -3.37 12.19 -7.09
C ALA A 281 -4.58 13.14 -7.13
N LYS A 282 -5.72 12.69 -7.69
CA LYS A 282 -6.96 13.47 -7.68
C LYS A 282 -7.43 13.74 -6.25
N ALA A 283 -7.52 12.71 -5.41
CA ALA A 283 -7.97 12.86 -4.03
C ALA A 283 -7.05 13.82 -3.23
N ILE A 284 -5.73 13.69 -3.40
CA ILE A 284 -4.74 14.58 -2.78
C ILE A 284 -4.90 16.01 -3.32
N SER A 285 -5.06 16.18 -4.63
CA SER A 285 -5.21 17.50 -5.25
C SER A 285 -6.48 18.21 -4.80
N ASP A 286 -7.59 17.47 -4.72
CA ASP A 286 -8.88 18.02 -4.27
C ASP A 286 -8.77 18.51 -2.81
N GLU A 287 -8.19 17.69 -1.92
CA GLU A 287 -8.03 18.04 -0.49
C GLU A 287 -7.08 19.22 -0.27
N LEU A 288 -5.97 19.25 -1.02
CA LEU A 288 -4.97 20.32 -0.91
C LEU A 288 -5.32 21.56 -1.74
N GLY A 289 -6.42 21.54 -2.49
CA GLY A 289 -6.82 22.66 -3.36
C GLY A 289 -5.81 22.95 -4.48
N LEU A 290 -5.11 21.93 -4.99
CA LEU A 290 -4.10 22.11 -6.04
C LEU A 290 -4.78 22.44 -7.37
N GLN A 291 -4.35 23.51 -8.02
CA GLN A 291 -4.86 23.94 -9.32
C GLN A 291 -3.70 24.19 -10.28
N GLU A 292 -3.92 23.97 -11.58
CA GLU A 292 -2.97 24.42 -12.60
C GLU A 292 -2.81 25.94 -12.52
N LYS A 293 -1.57 26.41 -12.52
CA LYS A 293 -1.33 27.86 -12.63
C LYS A 293 -1.80 28.30 -14.02
N PRO A 294 -2.59 29.37 -14.13
CA PRO A 294 -2.94 29.92 -15.44
C PRO A 294 -1.65 30.31 -16.16
N GLY A 295 -1.27 29.58 -17.21
CA GLY A 295 -0.18 29.97 -18.10
C GLY A 295 1.04 29.04 -18.18
N ASP A 296 0.99 27.81 -17.62
CA ASP A 296 2.02 26.77 -17.87
C ASP A 296 1.65 25.87 -19.05
#